data_5e09b78c9546a17dc739f1655c458e14
#
_entry.id   5e09b78c9546a17dc739f1655c458e14
#
_cell.length_a   1.000
_cell.length_b   1.000
_cell.length_c   1.000
_cell.angle_alpha   90.00
_cell.angle_beta   90.00
_cell.angle_gamma   90.00
#
_symmetry.space_group_name_H-M   'P 1'
#
loop_
_entity.id
_entity.type
_entity.pdbx_description
1 polymer ?
#
loop_
_entity_poly.entity_id
_entity_poly.type
_entity_poly.pdbx_seq_one_letter_code
_entity_poly.pdbx_strand_id
1 'polypeptide(L)'
;TFNEVTEDTSSFGTLRFFNQDFDTLETYLGANSVYATAAGFAYGPYGDVLEGDIFLDKDQLALDYYGYTLVSHEIGHALGLSHTFDGLIEDSSVKNNLSVMTYDQGDPNASLGSAGGQISSMPMYLDIKAMEYMYGGSSVANLGNNVYSADPNHYFRYSIFDDGGIDTIDFTGSSNSVFIDLRPGAWSSTFGNDDLTLNETIKYQNGELYIDSNADIENAVGSSFSDLIFDNSLANDIFAGSGDDEIFSYFGDDNID
;
A
#
# COMPACT_ATOMS: atom_id res chain seq x y z
N THR A 1 -2.23 0.69 17.48
CA THR A 1 -3.04 1.88 17.84
C THR A 1 -2.11 2.90 18.47
N PHE A 2 -2.07 4.10 17.90
CA PHE A 2 -1.32 5.22 18.46
C PHE A 2 -2.23 6.01 19.39
N ASN A 3 -1.67 6.46 20.49
CA ASN A 3 -2.35 7.37 21.42
C ASN A 3 -1.70 8.74 21.31
N GLU A 4 -2.49 9.78 21.15
CA GLU A 4 -1.99 11.14 21.26
C GLU A 4 -1.55 11.42 22.68
N VAL A 5 -0.36 11.98 22.85
CA VAL A 5 0.20 12.35 24.14
C VAL A 5 0.50 13.83 24.15
N THR A 6 0.01 14.55 25.15
CA THR A 6 0.46 15.92 25.40
C THR A 6 1.82 15.87 26.09
N GLU A 7 2.85 16.35 25.41
CA GLU A 7 4.20 16.35 25.94
C GLU A 7 4.39 17.37 27.06
N ASP A 8 5.09 16.96 28.09
CA ASP A 8 5.57 17.81 29.17
C ASP A 8 7.00 17.39 29.55
N THR A 9 7.55 17.94 30.61
CA THR A 9 8.93 17.63 31.06
C THR A 9 9.13 16.18 31.53
N SER A 10 8.06 15.37 31.62
CA SER A 10 8.06 14.01 32.15
C SER A 10 7.42 12.98 31.22
N SER A 11 6.73 13.43 30.16
CA SER A 11 6.01 12.58 29.22
C SER A 11 6.29 13.02 27.79
N PHE A 12 6.86 12.13 27.00
CA PHE A 12 7.18 12.36 25.59
C PHE A 12 6.44 11.34 24.74
N GLY A 13 6.00 11.76 23.55
CA GLY A 13 5.49 10.85 22.54
C GLY A 13 6.61 9.96 21.98
N THR A 14 6.27 8.72 21.65
CA THR A 14 7.19 7.81 20.96
C THR A 14 7.41 8.22 19.52
N LEU A 15 6.37 8.77 18.88
CA LEU A 15 6.46 9.38 17.53
C LEU A 15 6.08 10.85 17.67
N ARG A 16 6.95 11.73 17.16
CA ARG A 16 6.74 13.17 17.18
C ARG A 16 6.80 13.72 15.78
N PHE A 17 5.85 14.56 15.40
CA PHE A 17 5.75 15.13 14.07
C PHE A 17 6.07 16.61 14.08
N PHE A 18 6.97 17.02 13.18
CA PHE A 18 7.40 18.39 13.00
C PHE A 18 7.13 18.82 11.55
N ASN A 19 6.23 19.78 11.40
CA ASN A 19 6.00 20.42 10.11
C ASN A 19 6.92 21.64 10.02
N GLN A 20 7.93 21.57 9.17
CA GLN A 20 9.02 22.53 9.09
C GLN A 20 9.15 23.14 7.69
N ASP A 21 9.73 24.33 7.62
CA ASP A 21 10.18 24.95 6.40
C ASP A 21 11.63 24.50 6.13
N PHE A 22 11.81 23.58 5.20
CA PHE A 22 13.13 23.01 4.94
C PHE A 22 14.07 24.02 4.25
N ASP A 23 13.57 24.99 3.50
CA ASP A 23 14.37 26.10 2.97
C ASP A 23 14.97 26.93 4.11
N THR A 24 14.22 27.10 5.19
CA THR A 24 14.71 27.76 6.39
C THR A 24 15.72 26.90 7.14
N LEU A 25 15.48 25.60 7.29
CA LEU A 25 16.41 24.65 7.88
C LEU A 25 17.74 24.62 7.12
N GLU A 26 17.71 24.64 5.79
CA GLU A 26 18.91 24.74 4.94
C GLU A 26 19.77 25.96 5.29
N THR A 27 19.13 27.10 5.54
CA THR A 27 19.81 28.34 5.96
C THR A 27 20.53 28.18 7.29
N TYR A 28 19.98 27.39 8.22
CA TYR A 28 20.57 27.15 9.54
C TYR A 28 21.65 26.05 9.53
N LEU A 29 21.46 25.02 8.71
CA LEU A 29 22.35 23.85 8.65
C LEU A 29 23.43 23.94 7.60
N GLY A 30 23.34 24.93 6.69
CA GLY A 30 24.26 25.18 5.58
C GLY A 30 23.82 24.51 4.29
N ALA A 31 24.06 25.19 3.16
CA ALA A 31 23.59 24.88 1.80
C ALA A 31 24.04 23.52 1.18
N ASN A 32 24.55 22.60 1.97
CA ASN A 32 24.94 21.25 1.56
C ASN A 32 24.34 20.18 2.50
N SER A 33 23.29 20.50 3.26
CA SER A 33 22.64 19.48 4.06
C SER A 33 21.85 18.53 3.16
N VAL A 34 21.94 17.23 3.43
CA VAL A 34 21.13 16.20 2.75
C VAL A 34 19.63 16.43 2.88
N TYR A 35 19.21 17.34 3.75
CA TYR A 35 17.81 17.66 4.02
C TYR A 35 17.21 18.70 3.07
N ALA A 36 18.03 19.46 2.35
CA ALA A 36 17.60 20.53 1.46
C ALA A 36 16.74 20.11 0.28
N THR A 37 16.77 18.83 -0.08
CA THR A 37 15.99 18.25 -1.19
C THR A 37 15.02 17.16 -0.74
N ALA A 38 14.94 16.90 0.57
CA ALA A 38 14.05 15.90 1.11
C ALA A 38 12.66 16.50 1.32
N ALA A 39 11.61 15.73 1.01
CA ALA A 39 10.23 16.10 1.34
C ALA A 39 9.92 15.78 2.82
N GLY A 40 10.64 14.83 3.40
CA GLY A 40 10.59 14.45 4.79
C GLY A 40 11.82 13.66 5.20
N PHE A 41 11.99 13.44 6.48
CA PHE A 41 12.95 12.49 7.05
C PHE A 41 12.51 12.11 8.47
N ALA A 42 12.94 10.94 8.93
CA ALA A 42 12.68 10.48 10.28
C ALA A 42 13.92 9.89 10.95
N TYR A 43 13.91 9.91 12.26
CA TYR A 43 14.92 9.25 13.09
C TYR A 43 14.39 7.91 13.56
N GLY A 44 15.07 6.85 13.20
CA GLY A 44 14.73 5.48 13.60
C GLY A 44 14.97 5.19 15.07
N PRO A 45 14.60 3.99 15.55
CA PRO A 45 14.65 3.62 16.97
C PRO A 45 16.07 3.20 17.38
N TYR A 46 17.02 4.15 17.34
CA TYR A 46 18.43 3.88 17.62
C TYR A 46 18.88 4.29 19.03
N GLY A 47 17.94 4.72 19.88
CA GLY A 47 18.19 5.02 21.30
C GLY A 47 18.76 6.40 21.57
N ASP A 48 18.58 7.34 20.69
CA ASP A 48 18.96 8.75 20.89
C ASP A 48 17.75 9.64 21.26
N VAL A 49 18.00 10.92 21.49
CA VAL A 49 16.97 11.88 21.91
C VAL A 49 16.00 12.26 20.79
N LEU A 50 16.33 11.94 19.56
CA LEU A 50 15.53 12.24 18.36
C LEU A 50 14.77 10.99 17.88
N GLU A 51 14.92 9.86 18.58
CA GLU A 51 14.24 8.62 18.23
C GLU A 51 12.74 8.83 18.05
N GLY A 52 12.21 8.43 16.90
CA GLY A 52 10.80 8.58 16.54
C GLY A 52 10.39 9.98 16.07
N ASP A 53 11.35 10.90 15.91
CA ASP A 53 11.08 12.23 15.36
C ASP A 53 10.91 12.17 13.84
N ILE A 54 9.82 12.73 13.36
CA ILE A 54 9.44 12.80 11.96
C ILE A 54 9.36 14.27 11.54
N PHE A 55 10.14 14.64 10.57
CA PHE A 55 10.18 15.98 10.01
C PHE A 55 9.61 15.97 8.60
N LEU A 56 8.64 16.84 8.35
CA LEU A 56 7.96 16.96 7.08
C LEU A 56 8.11 18.39 6.55
N ASP A 57 8.42 18.53 5.28
CA ASP A 57 8.47 19.84 4.65
C ASP A 57 7.05 20.37 4.46
N LYS A 58 6.77 21.54 5.05
CA LYS A 58 5.45 22.18 4.99
C LYS A 58 4.97 22.45 3.56
N ASP A 59 5.90 22.63 2.61
CA ASP A 59 5.61 22.94 1.22
C ASP A 59 5.40 21.69 0.36
N GLN A 60 5.79 20.52 0.88
CA GLN A 60 5.60 19.20 0.24
C GLN A 60 4.46 18.40 0.85
N LEU A 61 3.96 18.80 2.03
CA LEU A 61 2.88 18.12 2.73
C LEU A 61 1.52 18.55 2.17
N ALA A 62 1.13 18.00 1.04
CA ALA A 62 -0.22 18.14 0.52
C ALA A 62 -1.17 17.13 1.20
N LEU A 63 -2.46 17.48 1.34
CA LEU A 63 -3.50 16.52 1.76
C LEU A 63 -4.01 15.73 0.54
N ASP A 64 -3.08 15.11 -0.16
CA ASP A 64 -3.32 14.25 -1.31
C ASP A 64 -2.59 12.91 -1.13
N TYR A 65 -2.66 12.07 -2.16
CA TYR A 65 -2.02 10.74 -2.14
C TYR A 65 -0.50 10.82 -1.85
N TYR A 66 0.19 11.84 -2.36
CA TYR A 66 1.63 12.03 -2.12
C TYR A 66 1.92 12.31 -0.65
N GLY A 67 1.16 13.21 -0.03
CA GLY A 67 1.31 13.51 1.39
C GLY A 67 1.04 12.31 2.30
N TYR A 68 0.02 11.49 1.99
CA TYR A 68 -0.21 10.25 2.73
C TYR A 68 0.93 9.24 2.57
N THR A 69 1.46 9.10 1.36
CA THR A 69 2.63 8.24 1.10
C THR A 69 3.85 8.72 1.87
N LEU A 70 4.14 10.03 1.83
CA LEU A 70 5.25 10.64 2.54
C LEU A 70 5.15 10.38 4.04
N VAL A 71 4.00 10.67 4.65
CA VAL A 71 3.80 10.45 6.09
C VAL A 71 3.95 8.96 6.44
N SER A 72 3.38 8.06 5.66
CA SER A 72 3.48 6.62 5.89
C SER A 72 4.92 6.11 5.77
N HIS A 73 5.67 6.64 4.79
CA HIS A 73 7.09 6.35 4.57
C HIS A 73 7.94 6.77 5.77
N GLU A 74 7.79 8.01 6.21
CA GLU A 74 8.56 8.53 7.36
C GLU A 74 8.20 7.84 8.67
N ILE A 75 6.93 7.46 8.88
CA ILE A 75 6.53 6.60 10.00
C ILE A 75 7.26 5.26 9.92
N GLY A 76 7.39 4.68 8.74
CA GLY A 76 8.17 3.45 8.52
C GLY A 76 9.60 3.58 9.03
N HIS A 77 10.29 4.67 8.66
CA HIS A 77 11.64 4.95 9.15
C HIS A 77 11.69 5.14 10.68
N ALA A 78 10.77 5.91 11.23
CA ALA A 78 10.68 6.13 12.68
C ALA A 78 10.46 4.84 13.46
N LEU A 79 9.83 3.85 12.83
CA LEU A 79 9.64 2.50 13.37
C LEU A 79 10.75 1.50 13.01
N GLY A 80 11.80 1.94 12.31
CA GLY A 80 13.00 1.14 12.04
C GLY A 80 13.05 0.46 10.66
N LEU A 81 12.12 0.75 9.76
CA LEU A 81 12.21 0.27 8.39
C LEU A 81 13.26 1.05 7.60
N SER A 82 14.04 0.34 6.81
CA SER A 82 14.95 0.92 5.82
C SER A 82 14.31 0.94 4.44
N HIS A 83 14.89 1.70 3.51
CA HIS A 83 14.46 1.63 2.12
C HIS A 83 14.64 0.21 1.55
N THR A 84 13.75 -0.21 0.68
CA THR A 84 13.82 -1.53 0.05
C THR A 84 15.05 -1.73 -0.82
N PHE A 85 15.67 -0.64 -1.30
CA PHE A 85 16.86 -0.65 -2.13
C PHE A 85 18.18 -0.59 -1.35
N ASP A 86 18.17 -0.49 -0.01
CA ASP A 86 19.37 -0.44 0.85
C ASP A 86 20.10 -1.79 0.99
N GLY A 87 19.82 -2.74 0.11
CA GLY A 87 20.71 -3.85 -0.16
C GLY A 87 20.34 -5.22 0.41
N LEU A 88 19.16 -5.39 1.03
CA LEU A 88 18.76 -6.67 1.63
C LEU A 88 17.75 -7.47 0.80
N ILE A 89 17.06 -6.83 -0.14
CA ILE A 89 16.10 -7.48 -1.03
C ILE A 89 16.64 -7.38 -2.46
N GLU A 90 16.95 -8.51 -3.09
CA GLU A 90 17.55 -8.54 -4.44
C GLU A 90 16.53 -8.46 -5.57
N ASP A 91 15.27 -8.84 -5.32
CA ASP A 91 14.22 -8.86 -6.34
C ASP A 91 13.52 -7.50 -6.45
N SER A 92 13.80 -6.78 -7.54
CA SER A 92 13.22 -5.47 -7.79
C SER A 92 11.70 -5.51 -8.03
N SER A 93 11.16 -6.61 -8.55
CA SER A 93 9.72 -6.73 -8.80
C SER A 93 8.90 -6.80 -7.51
N VAL A 94 9.47 -7.40 -6.47
CA VAL A 94 8.86 -7.48 -5.14
C VAL A 94 8.99 -6.17 -4.38
N LYS A 95 10.11 -5.46 -4.55
CA LYS A 95 10.44 -4.24 -3.81
C LYS A 95 9.42 -3.13 -3.98
N ASN A 96 8.99 -2.92 -5.22
CA ASN A 96 8.35 -1.67 -5.60
C ASN A 96 6.84 -1.65 -5.39
N ASN A 97 6.22 -2.81 -5.25
CA ASN A 97 4.77 -2.93 -5.20
C ASN A 97 4.25 -3.35 -3.82
N LEU A 98 5.11 -3.82 -2.93
CA LEU A 98 4.72 -4.41 -1.65
C LEU A 98 5.28 -3.66 -0.44
N SER A 99 5.82 -2.44 -0.63
CA SER A 99 6.36 -1.62 0.46
C SER A 99 6.17 -0.12 0.18
N VAL A 100 5.80 0.62 1.21
CA VAL A 100 5.81 2.09 1.18
C VAL A 100 7.23 2.65 1.28
N MET A 101 8.22 1.82 1.67
CA MET A 101 9.62 2.20 1.84
C MET A 101 10.40 2.24 0.52
N THR A 102 9.74 2.24 -0.62
CA THR A 102 10.38 2.34 -1.93
C THR A 102 10.25 3.74 -2.51
N TYR A 103 11.27 4.23 -3.21
CA TYR A 103 11.17 5.41 -4.08
C TYR A 103 10.84 5.00 -5.51
N ASP A 104 11.13 3.75 -5.82
CA ASP A 104 11.14 3.26 -7.18
C ASP A 104 9.88 2.48 -7.50
N GLN A 105 9.23 2.95 -8.53
CA GLN A 105 8.17 2.23 -9.21
C GLN A 105 8.68 1.64 -10.54
N GLY A 106 9.97 1.25 -10.55
CA GLY A 106 10.69 0.71 -11.69
C GLY A 106 11.84 1.57 -12.20
N ASP A 107 12.07 2.77 -11.64
CA ASP A 107 13.19 3.64 -11.99
C ASP A 107 14.11 3.87 -10.76
N PRO A 108 15.36 3.35 -10.76
CA PRO A 108 16.29 3.52 -9.64
C PRO A 108 16.73 4.99 -9.41
N ASN A 109 16.32 5.92 -10.27
CA ASN A 109 16.57 7.35 -10.10
C ASN A 109 15.27 8.13 -9.81
N ALA A 110 14.15 7.44 -9.61
CA ALA A 110 12.90 8.11 -9.28
C ALA A 110 12.93 8.64 -7.85
N SER A 111 12.40 9.82 -7.66
CA SER A 111 12.04 10.34 -6.35
C SER A 111 10.63 9.89 -5.99
N LEU A 112 10.31 9.86 -4.70
CA LEU A 112 8.97 9.55 -4.22
C LEU A 112 7.93 10.40 -4.98
N GLY A 113 6.96 9.76 -5.64
CA GLY A 113 5.93 10.45 -6.43
C GLY A 113 6.33 10.89 -7.83
N SER A 114 7.55 10.59 -8.30
CA SER A 114 7.92 10.89 -9.67
C SER A 114 7.37 9.86 -10.65
N ALA A 115 6.67 10.33 -11.65
CA ALA A 115 6.29 9.62 -12.85
C ALA A 115 5.20 8.54 -12.77
N GLY A 116 3.96 8.95 -12.65
CA GLY A 116 2.82 8.20 -13.23
C GLY A 116 2.60 6.75 -12.78
N GLY A 117 3.33 6.27 -11.81
CA GLY A 117 3.14 4.97 -11.20
C GLY A 117 2.18 5.02 -10.02
N GLN A 118 1.57 3.89 -9.71
CA GLN A 118 0.73 3.74 -8.52
C GLN A 118 1.61 3.75 -7.28
N ILE A 119 1.27 4.58 -6.31
CA ILE A 119 2.03 4.76 -5.08
C ILE A 119 1.26 4.11 -3.93
N SER A 120 1.97 3.41 -3.05
CA SER A 120 1.39 2.91 -1.81
C SER A 120 1.17 4.07 -0.84
N SER A 121 -0.07 4.37 -0.53
CA SER A 121 -0.42 5.42 0.44
C SER A 121 -0.46 4.93 1.88
N MET A 122 -0.34 3.63 2.07
CA MET A 122 -0.36 2.95 3.37
C MET A 122 0.74 1.90 3.43
N PRO A 123 1.13 1.44 4.63
CA PRO A 123 2.01 0.29 4.77
C PRO A 123 1.49 -0.90 3.99
N MET A 124 2.35 -1.50 3.19
CA MET A 124 2.04 -2.65 2.34
C MET A 124 2.48 -3.96 3.02
N TYR A 125 2.30 -5.06 2.31
CA TYR A 125 2.57 -6.40 2.81
C TYR A 125 3.94 -6.56 3.48
N LEU A 126 5.03 -6.11 2.83
CA LEU A 126 6.38 -6.24 3.38
C LEU A 126 6.60 -5.37 4.61
N ASP A 127 6.02 -4.18 4.64
CA ASP A 127 6.12 -3.27 5.78
C ASP A 127 5.46 -3.88 7.01
N ILE A 128 4.24 -4.40 6.84
CA ILE A 128 3.50 -5.05 7.94
C ILE A 128 4.22 -6.30 8.44
N LYS A 129 4.71 -7.17 7.52
CA LYS A 129 5.47 -8.37 7.92
C LYS A 129 6.77 -8.01 8.65
N ALA A 130 7.46 -6.95 8.25
CA ALA A 130 8.64 -6.46 8.95
C ALA A 130 8.28 -5.92 10.35
N MET A 131 7.17 -5.18 10.48
CA MET A 131 6.68 -4.70 11.76
C MET A 131 6.28 -5.85 12.69
N GLU A 132 5.55 -6.84 12.19
CA GLU A 132 5.20 -8.05 12.93
C GLU A 132 6.44 -8.77 13.45
N TYR A 133 7.47 -8.88 12.62
CA TYR A 133 8.74 -9.51 13.01
C TYR A 133 9.48 -8.72 14.10
N MET A 134 9.54 -7.38 13.95
CA MET A 134 10.33 -6.53 14.88
C MET A 134 9.63 -6.33 16.23
N TYR A 135 8.32 -6.12 16.21
CA TYR A 135 7.57 -5.73 17.41
C TYR A 135 6.73 -6.86 17.99
N GLY A 136 6.61 -7.97 17.28
CA GLY A 136 5.72 -9.06 17.64
C GLY A 136 4.25 -8.65 17.47
N GLY A 137 3.41 -9.63 17.44
CA GLY A 137 1.98 -9.43 17.32
C GLY A 137 1.47 -10.03 16.01
N SER A 138 0.35 -10.70 16.11
CA SER A 138 -0.55 -10.93 15.01
C SER A 138 -1.56 -9.81 15.12
N SER A 139 -1.59 -8.91 14.19
CA SER A 139 -2.71 -8.00 14.06
C SER A 139 -3.90 -8.85 13.64
N VAL A 140 -4.82 -9.10 14.54
CA VAL A 140 -6.15 -9.57 14.15
C VAL A 140 -6.81 -8.37 13.48
N ALA A 141 -6.92 -8.41 12.18
CA ALA A 141 -7.50 -7.36 11.36
C ALA A 141 -8.79 -7.83 10.71
N ASN A 142 -9.78 -6.95 10.64
CA ASN A 142 -10.96 -7.10 9.80
C ASN A 142 -11.69 -8.45 9.98
N LEU A 143 -12.24 -8.72 11.17
CA LEU A 143 -12.96 -9.96 11.49
C LEU A 143 -14.43 -10.00 11.03
N GLY A 144 -14.89 -8.96 10.38
CA GLY A 144 -16.29 -8.85 9.93
C GLY A 144 -16.38 -8.97 8.42
N ASN A 145 -17.58 -9.00 7.90
CA ASN A 145 -17.80 -8.95 6.47
C ASN A 145 -17.36 -7.58 5.92
N ASN A 146 -16.31 -7.56 5.16
CA ASN A 146 -15.69 -6.35 4.64
C ASN A 146 -15.88 -6.24 3.12
N VAL A 147 -15.92 -5.02 2.63
CA VAL A 147 -15.93 -4.74 1.18
C VAL A 147 -14.69 -3.93 0.84
N TYR A 148 -13.88 -4.48 -0.04
CA TYR A 148 -12.65 -3.89 -0.55
C TYR A 148 -12.87 -3.38 -1.97
N SER A 149 -12.62 -2.11 -2.19
CA SER A 149 -12.78 -1.47 -3.50
C SER A 149 -11.60 -0.59 -3.83
N ALA A 150 -11.26 -0.49 -5.11
CA ALA A 150 -10.33 0.52 -5.58
C ALA A 150 -11.10 1.80 -5.94
N ASP A 151 -10.50 2.95 -5.67
CA ASP A 151 -11.04 4.23 -6.14
C ASP A 151 -10.54 4.49 -7.57
N PRO A 152 -11.40 4.43 -8.60
CA PRO A 152 -10.98 4.59 -9.99
C PRO A 152 -10.40 5.99 -10.32
N ASN A 153 -10.52 6.94 -9.38
CA ASN A 153 -9.98 8.29 -9.53
C ASN A 153 -8.64 8.48 -8.81
N HIS A 154 -8.21 7.48 -8.04
CA HIS A 154 -7.00 7.57 -7.23
C HIS A 154 -6.16 6.30 -7.42
N TYR A 155 -4.91 6.51 -7.79
CA TYR A 155 -3.93 5.43 -8.01
C TYR A 155 -3.35 4.92 -6.69
N PHE A 156 -4.20 4.42 -5.79
CA PHE A 156 -3.77 3.89 -4.51
C PHE A 156 -3.53 2.39 -4.60
N ARG A 157 -2.44 1.96 -4.00
CA ARG A 157 -2.19 0.55 -3.69
C ARG A 157 -2.35 0.31 -2.21
N TYR A 158 -2.97 -0.79 -1.85
CA TYR A 158 -2.96 -1.27 -0.49
C TYR A 158 -3.01 -2.80 -0.42
N SER A 159 -2.56 -3.33 0.71
CA SER A 159 -2.67 -4.76 1.00
C SER A 159 -3.89 -5.03 1.86
N ILE A 160 -4.66 -6.04 1.49
CA ILE A 160 -5.78 -6.55 2.27
C ILE A 160 -5.22 -7.51 3.30
N PHE A 161 -5.38 -7.17 4.58
CA PHE A 161 -5.15 -8.02 5.72
C PHE A 161 -6.51 -8.31 6.31
N ASP A 162 -6.96 -9.55 6.21
CA ASP A 162 -8.26 -10.00 6.69
C ASP A 162 -8.11 -11.33 7.41
N ASP A 163 -8.65 -11.42 8.63
CA ASP A 163 -8.56 -12.60 9.48
C ASP A 163 -9.91 -13.30 9.63
N GLY A 164 -10.91 -12.90 8.84
CA GLY A 164 -12.18 -13.64 8.75
C GLY A 164 -13.41 -12.77 8.64
N GLY A 165 -14.39 -13.37 8.03
CA GLY A 165 -15.65 -12.78 7.63
C GLY A 165 -16.22 -13.55 6.47
N ILE A 166 -17.01 -12.88 5.69
CA ILE A 166 -17.35 -13.18 4.30
C ILE A 166 -17.13 -11.89 3.53
N ASP A 167 -16.05 -11.84 2.79
CA ASP A 167 -15.45 -10.61 2.31
C ASP A 167 -15.56 -10.48 0.80
N THR A 168 -15.63 -9.26 0.30
CA THR A 168 -15.94 -8.98 -1.10
C THR A 168 -14.93 -7.99 -1.68
N ILE A 169 -14.38 -8.32 -2.85
CA ILE A 169 -13.78 -7.31 -3.73
C ILE A 169 -14.88 -6.80 -4.66
N ASP A 170 -15.15 -5.48 -4.60
CA ASP A 170 -16.20 -4.82 -5.36
C ASP A 170 -15.63 -3.74 -6.27
N PHE A 171 -15.73 -3.97 -7.58
CA PHE A 171 -15.28 -3.05 -8.62
C PHE A 171 -16.42 -2.52 -9.50
N THR A 172 -17.66 -2.55 -9.01
CA THR A 172 -18.85 -2.02 -9.73
C THR A 172 -18.69 -0.58 -10.18
N GLY A 173 -17.88 0.22 -9.46
CA GLY A 173 -17.61 1.63 -9.77
C GLY A 173 -16.59 1.85 -10.87
N SER A 174 -15.94 0.80 -11.39
CA SER A 174 -14.94 0.95 -12.46
C SER A 174 -15.57 1.46 -13.76
N SER A 175 -14.85 2.34 -14.42
CA SER A 175 -15.19 2.82 -15.77
C SER A 175 -14.50 2.02 -16.89
N ASN A 176 -13.81 0.94 -16.53
CA ASN A 176 -13.08 0.05 -17.43
C ASN A 176 -13.31 -1.41 -17.03
N SER A 177 -12.90 -2.33 -17.92
CA SER A 177 -12.73 -3.74 -17.58
C SER A 177 -11.86 -3.91 -16.36
N VAL A 178 -12.14 -4.89 -15.52
CA VAL A 178 -11.37 -5.14 -14.30
C VAL A 178 -10.73 -6.53 -14.32
N PHE A 179 -9.69 -6.65 -13.55
CA PHE A 179 -9.05 -7.91 -13.22
C PHE A 179 -9.23 -8.17 -11.73
N ILE A 180 -9.88 -9.26 -11.37
CA ILE A 180 -10.05 -9.69 -9.97
C ILE A 180 -9.41 -11.07 -9.82
N ASP A 181 -8.58 -11.22 -8.80
CA ASP A 181 -7.98 -12.50 -8.43
C ASP A 181 -8.14 -12.69 -6.91
N LEU A 182 -9.05 -13.57 -6.51
CA LEU A 182 -9.39 -13.82 -5.09
C LEU A 182 -8.37 -14.68 -4.37
N ARG A 183 -7.34 -15.18 -5.06
CA ARG A 183 -6.36 -16.08 -4.45
C ARG A 183 -5.43 -15.33 -3.49
N PRO A 184 -5.13 -15.89 -2.32
CA PRO A 184 -4.13 -15.34 -1.42
C PRO A 184 -2.80 -15.09 -2.14
N GLY A 185 -2.21 -13.92 -1.92
CA GLY A 185 -0.97 -13.49 -2.58
C GLY A 185 -1.15 -12.91 -3.98
N ALA A 186 -2.39 -12.75 -4.44
CA ALA A 186 -2.68 -12.19 -5.75
C ALA A 186 -2.98 -10.69 -5.72
N TRP A 187 -2.97 -10.10 -6.91
CA TRP A 187 -3.31 -8.71 -7.16
C TRP A 187 -4.62 -8.59 -7.93
N SER A 188 -5.40 -7.57 -7.62
CA SER A 188 -6.57 -7.14 -8.40
C SER A 188 -6.43 -5.69 -8.86
N SER A 189 -7.09 -5.31 -9.97
CA SER A 189 -6.93 -4.00 -10.62
C SER A 189 -8.19 -3.53 -11.33
N THR A 190 -8.49 -2.23 -11.24
CA THR A 190 -9.50 -1.53 -12.04
C THR A 190 -8.93 -0.93 -13.32
N PHE A 191 -7.64 -1.02 -13.56
CA PHE A 191 -7.02 -0.56 -14.80
C PHE A 191 -7.10 -1.66 -15.84
N GLY A 192 -8.21 -1.64 -16.60
CA GLY A 192 -8.36 -2.50 -17.77
C GLY A 192 -7.24 -2.25 -18.77
N ASN A 193 -6.42 -3.26 -19.00
CA ASN A 193 -5.75 -3.33 -20.27
C ASN A 193 -6.75 -3.94 -21.24
N ASP A 194 -6.98 -3.29 -22.40
CA ASP A 194 -7.73 -3.87 -23.51
C ASP A 194 -7.10 -5.20 -24.03
N ASP A 195 -5.94 -5.56 -23.47
CA ASP A 195 -5.25 -6.82 -23.68
C ASP A 195 -5.20 -7.58 -22.35
N LEU A 196 -6.28 -8.29 -22.03
CA LEU A 196 -6.38 -9.24 -20.92
C LEU A 196 -5.45 -10.46 -21.11
N THR A 197 -4.40 -10.32 -21.92
CA THR A 197 -3.38 -11.35 -22.00
C THR A 197 -2.76 -11.53 -20.61
N LEU A 198 -2.74 -12.77 -20.16
CA LEU A 198 -2.28 -13.26 -18.84
C LEU A 198 -0.78 -12.98 -18.58
N ASN A 199 -0.29 -11.79 -18.94
CA ASN A 199 1.07 -11.41 -18.65
C ASN A 199 1.20 -11.03 -17.17
N GLU A 200 1.72 -11.94 -16.38
CA GLU A 200 1.98 -11.76 -14.94
C GLU A 200 2.67 -10.43 -14.64
N THR A 201 3.58 -9.98 -15.51
CA THR A 201 4.30 -8.73 -15.32
C THR A 201 3.38 -7.50 -15.29
N ILE A 202 2.35 -7.49 -16.15
CA ILE A 202 1.39 -6.37 -16.23
C ILE A 202 0.47 -6.36 -15.00
N LYS A 203 0.06 -7.53 -14.52
CA LYS A 203 -0.74 -7.67 -13.30
C LYS A 203 -0.03 -7.06 -12.09
N TYR A 204 1.26 -7.35 -11.92
CA TYR A 204 2.05 -6.81 -10.81
C TYR A 204 2.34 -5.31 -10.94
N GLN A 205 2.41 -4.77 -12.15
CA GLN A 205 2.69 -3.35 -12.37
C GLN A 205 1.46 -2.47 -12.13
N ASN A 206 0.26 -2.96 -12.43
CA ASN A 206 -0.98 -2.20 -12.37
C ASN A 206 -1.91 -2.64 -11.21
N GLY A 207 -1.50 -3.59 -10.39
CA GLY A 207 -2.31 -4.05 -9.27
C GLY A 207 -2.54 -2.96 -8.23
N GLU A 208 -3.77 -2.81 -7.76
CA GLU A 208 -4.20 -1.84 -6.76
C GLU A 208 -4.43 -2.50 -5.42
N LEU A 209 -5.04 -3.68 -5.42
CA LEU A 209 -5.30 -4.47 -4.22
C LEU A 209 -4.44 -5.72 -4.21
N TYR A 210 -3.68 -5.91 -3.14
CA TYR A 210 -2.94 -7.14 -2.89
C TYR A 210 -3.57 -7.90 -1.73
N ILE A 211 -3.90 -9.16 -1.92
CA ILE A 211 -4.43 -10.01 -0.85
C ILE A 211 -3.24 -10.62 -0.07
N ASP A 212 -3.20 -10.42 1.26
CA ASP A 212 -2.22 -11.12 2.11
C ASP A 212 -2.31 -12.64 1.90
N SER A 213 -1.18 -13.32 2.01
CA SER A 213 -1.11 -14.77 1.82
C SER A 213 -1.91 -15.60 2.83
N ASN A 214 -2.41 -14.98 3.90
CA ASN A 214 -3.23 -15.63 4.92
C ASN A 214 -4.67 -15.07 4.95
N ALA A 215 -5.00 -14.12 4.08
CA ALA A 215 -6.35 -13.57 3.99
C ALA A 215 -7.19 -14.40 3.01
N ASP A 216 -8.41 -14.69 3.41
CA ASP A 216 -9.44 -15.33 2.60
C ASP A 216 -10.45 -14.28 2.14
N ILE A 217 -10.76 -14.24 0.84
CA ILE A 217 -11.78 -13.36 0.27
C ILE A 217 -12.75 -14.23 -0.52
N GLU A 218 -14.03 -14.20 -0.17
CA GLU A 218 -15.02 -15.13 -0.70
C GLU A 218 -15.70 -14.60 -1.96
N ASN A 219 -15.90 -13.30 -2.08
CA ASN A 219 -16.79 -12.76 -3.11
C ASN A 219 -16.10 -11.79 -4.05
N ALA A 220 -16.59 -11.74 -5.29
CA ALA A 220 -16.18 -10.78 -6.29
C ALA A 220 -17.38 -10.12 -6.96
N VAL A 221 -17.30 -8.82 -7.15
CA VAL A 221 -18.23 -8.05 -7.97
C VAL A 221 -17.45 -7.31 -9.03
N GLY A 222 -17.68 -7.66 -10.29
CA GLY A 222 -17.07 -7.08 -11.47
C GLY A 222 -17.65 -5.72 -11.84
N SER A 223 -17.34 -5.27 -13.04
CA SER A 223 -17.76 -3.98 -13.57
C SER A 223 -18.97 -4.09 -14.53
N SER A 224 -19.18 -3.10 -15.37
CA SER A 224 -20.13 -3.18 -16.49
C SER A 224 -19.43 -3.41 -17.84
N PHE A 225 -18.19 -3.82 -17.83
CA PHE A 225 -17.33 -4.10 -18.99
C PHE A 225 -16.91 -5.57 -18.97
N SER A 226 -16.22 -6.01 -20.01
CA SER A 226 -15.72 -7.39 -20.06
C SER A 226 -14.57 -7.59 -19.07
N ASP A 227 -14.80 -8.41 -18.07
CA ASP A 227 -13.94 -8.58 -16.91
C ASP A 227 -13.22 -9.93 -16.92
N LEU A 228 -12.13 -10.02 -16.18
CA LEU A 228 -11.40 -11.26 -15.94
C LEU A 228 -11.37 -11.53 -14.44
N ILE A 229 -11.97 -12.65 -14.03
CA ILE A 229 -12.11 -13.01 -12.62
C ILE A 229 -11.52 -14.39 -12.37
N PHE A 230 -10.62 -14.49 -11.40
CA PHE A 230 -10.15 -15.76 -10.83
C PHE A 230 -10.69 -15.90 -9.42
N ASP A 231 -11.39 -16.98 -9.15
CA ASP A 231 -11.78 -17.31 -7.79
C ASP A 231 -10.64 -18.00 -7.00
N ASN A 232 -10.98 -18.61 -5.90
CA ASN A 232 -10.04 -19.36 -5.07
C ASN A 232 -10.62 -20.77 -4.78
N SER A 233 -10.25 -21.40 -3.68
CA SER A 233 -10.76 -22.75 -3.33
C SER A 233 -11.89 -22.75 -2.32
N LEU A 234 -12.43 -21.60 -1.98
CA LEU A 234 -13.56 -21.44 -1.08
C LEU A 234 -14.88 -21.55 -1.87
N ALA A 235 -16.00 -21.50 -1.18
CA ALA A 235 -17.29 -21.27 -1.82
C ALA A 235 -17.44 -19.78 -2.10
N ASN A 236 -17.50 -19.42 -3.37
CA ASN A 236 -17.47 -18.02 -3.81
C ASN A 236 -18.83 -17.59 -4.38
N ASP A 237 -19.26 -16.36 -4.04
CA ASP A 237 -20.32 -15.65 -4.75
C ASP A 237 -19.70 -14.65 -5.73
N ILE A 238 -19.82 -14.90 -7.03
CA ILE A 238 -19.25 -14.07 -8.09
C ILE A 238 -20.35 -13.44 -8.93
N PHE A 239 -20.39 -12.12 -8.93
CA PHE A 239 -21.25 -11.34 -9.80
C PHE A 239 -20.38 -10.57 -10.80
N ALA A 240 -20.28 -11.09 -12.04
CA ALA A 240 -19.39 -10.51 -13.03
C ALA A 240 -19.90 -9.15 -13.57
N GLY A 241 -21.22 -8.99 -13.67
CA GLY A 241 -21.83 -7.74 -14.13
C GLY A 241 -22.32 -7.85 -15.56
N SER A 242 -22.03 -6.86 -16.36
CA SER A 242 -22.38 -6.83 -17.78
C SER A 242 -21.12 -6.81 -18.61
N GLY A 243 -21.11 -7.55 -19.69
CA GLY A 243 -19.96 -7.63 -20.58
C GLY A 243 -19.81 -9.03 -21.14
N ASP A 244 -18.74 -9.26 -21.85
CA ASP A 244 -18.30 -10.59 -22.22
C ASP A 244 -17.20 -11.01 -21.22
N ASP A 245 -17.64 -11.57 -20.07
CA ASP A 245 -16.76 -11.82 -18.93
C ASP A 245 -16.10 -13.19 -19.03
N GLU A 246 -14.88 -13.29 -18.53
CA GLU A 246 -14.13 -14.53 -18.42
C GLU A 246 -13.86 -14.87 -16.96
N ILE A 247 -14.43 -16.00 -16.48
CA ILE A 247 -14.33 -16.42 -15.09
C ILE A 247 -13.61 -17.77 -15.03
N PHE A 248 -12.56 -17.83 -14.23
CA PHE A 248 -11.82 -19.04 -13.92
C PHE A 248 -12.18 -19.53 -12.53
N SER A 249 -13.09 -20.49 -12.48
CA SER A 249 -13.50 -21.13 -11.23
C SER A 249 -12.64 -22.37 -10.96
N TYR A 250 -12.21 -22.53 -9.70
CA TYR A 250 -11.34 -23.61 -9.26
C TYR A 250 -12.12 -24.66 -8.46
N PHE A 251 -12.03 -24.63 -7.14
CA PHE A 251 -12.71 -25.55 -6.25
C PHE A 251 -13.59 -24.77 -5.30
N GLY A 252 -14.76 -25.27 -5.03
CA GLY A 252 -15.73 -24.66 -4.14
C GLY A 252 -17.15 -25.04 -4.58
N ASP A 253 -18.10 -24.67 -3.76
CA ASP A 253 -19.51 -24.69 -4.14
C ASP A 253 -19.87 -23.24 -4.57
N ASP A 254 -19.47 -22.87 -5.78
CA ASP A 254 -19.50 -21.50 -6.26
C ASP A 254 -20.86 -21.15 -6.87
N ASN A 255 -21.27 -19.91 -6.65
CA ASN A 255 -22.44 -19.31 -7.27
C ASN A 255 -21.96 -18.18 -8.20
N ILE A 256 -22.21 -18.32 -9.49
CA ILE A 256 -21.73 -17.40 -10.53
C ILE A 256 -22.95 -16.87 -11.30
N ASP A 257 -23.09 -15.50 -11.35
CA ASP A 257 -24.18 -14.79 -12.02
C ASP A 257 -23.63 -13.72 -12.97
#